data_b28ba5a1f19c3bc56c3103d2a6a23f59
#
_entry.id   b28ba5a1f19c3bc56c3103d2a6a23f59
#
_cell.length_a   1.000
_cell.length_b   1.000
_cell.length_c   1.000
_cell.angle_alpha   90.00
_cell.angle_beta   90.00
_cell.angle_gamma   90.00
#
_symmetry.space_group_name_H-M   'P 1'
#
loop_
_entity.id
_entity.type
_entity.pdbx_description
1 polymer ?
#
loop_
_entity_poly.entity_id
_entity_poly.type
_entity_poly.pdbx_seq_one_letter_code
_entity_poly.pdbx_strand_id
1 'polypeptide(L)'
;MGVTIMRIPLVCQLLLVAAVVACGVGSSVAAEKGEQPWVVYEGGAGPGQGRHIVFVTGDEEYRSEESMPMLARILAVRQGFKCTVLFAINKTSGVIDPLTLDNIPGLEALDTADLMVLFTRFRELPDEQMRHIIDYTNSGKPIVALRTATHPFFYKNHKDSPYAKWSWDNRDAQFKGGYGRQVLGETWISHYGEHQRESTRGLIAEGMAGQPLVRGVGVIWGPSDVYGLTTLHGDCKPVIMGHVLAGMKPDDPENPHKKPLPVAWIKSYTGETGKTARVFTTTMGHAGDFKDENFRRLLVNACYWGLGMEDKIPAQADVTIIGPYDPAPIGFGGNKKGIKPAEHK
;
A
#
# COMPACT_ATOMS: atom_id res chain seq x y z
N MET A 1 -108.26 -26.38 -22.78
CA MET A 1 -106.96 -26.33 -23.42
C MET A 1 -106.03 -25.57 -22.45
N GLY A 2 -105.39 -26.26 -21.56
CA GLY A 2 -104.52 -25.65 -20.56
C GLY A 2 -103.12 -26.20 -20.72
N VAL A 3 -102.17 -25.35 -20.95
CA VAL A 3 -100.79 -25.75 -20.97
C VAL A 3 -100.14 -25.43 -19.61
N THR A 4 -99.76 -26.50 -18.93
CA THR A 4 -99.09 -26.43 -17.65
C THR A 4 -97.59 -26.24 -17.87
N ILE A 5 -97.02 -25.12 -17.40
CA ILE A 5 -95.61 -24.88 -17.40
C ILE A 5 -94.99 -25.36 -16.09
N MET A 6 -94.11 -26.32 -16.19
CA MET A 6 -93.35 -26.93 -15.09
C MET A 6 -92.07 -26.07 -14.79
N ARG A 7 -92.02 -25.62 -13.56
CA ARG A 7 -90.83 -24.89 -13.07
C ARG A 7 -89.75 -25.88 -12.60
N ILE A 8 -88.56 -25.78 -13.10
CA ILE A 8 -87.34 -26.50 -12.65
C ILE A 8 -86.56 -25.61 -11.69
N PRO A 9 -86.09 -26.06 -10.51
CA PRO A 9 -85.30 -25.23 -9.61
C PRO A 9 -83.83 -25.21 -10.06
N LEU A 10 -83.30 -24.04 -9.98
CA LEU A 10 -81.92 -23.70 -10.26
C LEU A 10 -81.00 -24.17 -9.14
N VAL A 11 -80.20 -25.19 -9.34
CA VAL A 11 -79.15 -25.64 -8.41
C VAL A 11 -77.89 -24.78 -8.64
N CYS A 12 -77.53 -24.05 -7.60
CA CYS A 12 -76.36 -23.21 -7.53
C CYS A 12 -75.11 -24.09 -7.43
N GLN A 13 -74.36 -24.24 -8.49
CA GLN A 13 -73.01 -24.83 -8.45
C GLN A 13 -71.98 -23.74 -8.05
N LEU A 14 -71.47 -23.81 -6.84
CA LEU A 14 -70.28 -23.11 -6.39
C LEU A 14 -69.05 -23.74 -7.01
N LEU A 15 -68.43 -23.06 -7.97
CA LEU A 15 -67.10 -23.38 -8.46
C LEU A 15 -66.06 -22.80 -7.49
N LEU A 16 -65.41 -23.67 -6.71
CA LEU A 16 -64.21 -23.35 -5.94
C LEU A 16 -63.04 -23.19 -6.92
N VAL A 17 -62.59 -21.96 -7.13
CA VAL A 17 -61.34 -21.68 -7.84
C VAL A 17 -60.21 -21.77 -6.80
N ALA A 18 -59.46 -22.87 -6.79
CA ALA A 18 -58.23 -23.00 -6.00
C ALA A 18 -57.11 -22.18 -6.67
N ALA A 19 -56.81 -21.04 -6.12
CA ALA A 19 -55.61 -20.28 -6.52
C ALA A 19 -54.38 -20.99 -5.96
N VAL A 20 -53.61 -21.67 -6.83
CA VAL A 20 -52.30 -22.18 -6.52
C VAL A 20 -51.33 -20.99 -6.55
N VAL A 21 -50.99 -20.43 -5.36
CA VAL A 21 -49.91 -19.51 -5.19
C VAL A 21 -48.58 -20.31 -5.32
N ALA A 22 -48.01 -20.30 -6.52
CA ALA A 22 -46.65 -20.79 -6.70
C ALA A 22 -45.68 -19.80 -6.02
N CYS A 23 -45.28 -20.09 -4.79
CA CYS A 23 -44.10 -19.46 -4.19
C CYS A 23 -42.89 -19.87 -5.01
N GLY A 24 -42.52 -19.03 -5.98
CA GLY A 24 -41.24 -19.08 -6.64
C GLY A 24 -40.16 -18.76 -5.60
N VAL A 25 -39.55 -19.78 -5.01
CA VAL A 25 -38.26 -19.63 -4.29
C VAL A 25 -37.25 -19.26 -5.33
N GLY A 26 -37.08 -17.94 -5.55
CA GLY A 26 -35.98 -17.41 -6.28
C GLY A 26 -34.69 -17.72 -5.51
N SER A 27 -34.05 -18.84 -5.83
CA SER A 27 -32.64 -19.05 -5.46
C SER A 27 -31.88 -17.95 -6.13
N SER A 28 -31.54 -16.91 -5.36
CA SER A 28 -30.48 -15.98 -5.73
C SER A 28 -29.20 -16.82 -5.80
N VAL A 29 -28.83 -17.24 -6.99
CA VAL A 29 -27.49 -17.72 -7.27
C VAL A 29 -26.59 -16.52 -6.95
N ALA A 30 -26.02 -16.51 -5.73
CA ALA A 30 -24.91 -15.62 -5.44
C ALA A 30 -23.86 -15.93 -6.52
N ALA A 31 -23.61 -14.97 -7.39
CA ALA A 31 -22.52 -15.07 -8.34
C ALA A 31 -21.29 -15.44 -7.52
N GLU A 32 -20.64 -16.55 -7.84
CA GLU A 32 -19.34 -16.89 -7.27
C GLU A 32 -18.49 -15.65 -7.49
N LYS A 33 -18.15 -14.98 -6.39
CA LYS A 33 -17.17 -13.87 -6.43
C LYS A 33 -15.88 -14.51 -6.88
N GLY A 34 -15.54 -14.35 -8.16
CA GLY A 34 -14.26 -14.77 -8.69
C GLY A 34 -13.16 -14.29 -7.73
N GLU A 35 -12.12 -15.08 -7.59
CA GLU A 35 -11.00 -14.81 -6.70
C GLU A 35 -10.45 -13.40 -6.99
N GLN A 36 -10.51 -12.50 -6.02
CA GLN A 36 -10.08 -11.11 -6.20
C GLN A 36 -8.55 -11.05 -6.36
N PRO A 37 -8.04 -10.25 -7.31
CA PRO A 37 -6.59 -10.10 -7.51
C PRO A 37 -5.92 -9.20 -6.45
N TRP A 38 -6.53 -9.07 -5.28
CA TRP A 38 -6.02 -8.35 -4.10
C TRP A 38 -6.50 -9.03 -2.83
N VAL A 39 -5.92 -8.61 -1.68
CA VAL A 39 -6.39 -9.08 -0.38
C VAL A 39 -6.95 -7.92 0.45
N VAL A 40 -7.99 -8.21 1.22
CA VAL A 40 -8.59 -7.28 2.18
C VAL A 40 -8.53 -7.88 3.58
N TYR A 41 -8.00 -7.10 4.51
CA TYR A 41 -8.08 -7.34 5.94
C TYR A 41 -9.07 -6.32 6.52
N GLU A 42 -10.21 -6.78 7.01
CA GLU A 42 -11.33 -5.88 7.39
C GLU A 42 -11.07 -5.09 8.68
N GLY A 43 -10.04 -5.31 9.37
CA GLY A 43 -9.78 -4.64 10.63
C GLY A 43 -10.77 -5.04 11.74
N GLY A 44 -10.32 -4.92 12.97
CA GLY A 44 -11.11 -5.20 14.15
C GLY A 44 -11.38 -3.93 14.98
N ALA A 45 -11.60 -4.16 16.27
CA ALA A 45 -11.60 -3.06 17.24
C ALA A 45 -10.20 -2.47 17.38
N GLY A 46 -10.10 -1.15 17.45
CA GLY A 46 -8.83 -0.45 17.62
C GLY A 46 -8.94 1.01 17.22
N PRO A 47 -7.87 1.79 17.47
CA PRO A 47 -7.88 3.22 17.15
C PRO A 47 -8.07 3.53 15.67
N GLY A 48 -7.71 2.60 14.78
CA GLY A 48 -7.85 2.72 13.33
C GLY A 48 -9.23 2.36 12.78
N GLN A 49 -10.17 1.95 13.62
CA GLN A 49 -11.50 1.53 13.19
C GLN A 49 -12.19 2.63 12.36
N GLY A 50 -12.79 2.24 11.22
CA GLY A 50 -13.45 3.15 10.30
C GLY A 50 -12.52 3.87 9.34
N ARG A 51 -11.19 3.60 9.39
CA ARG A 51 -10.21 4.11 8.44
C ARG A 51 -9.73 3.03 7.48
N HIS A 52 -9.56 3.39 6.22
CA HIS A 52 -9.14 2.48 5.15
C HIS A 52 -7.76 2.85 4.62
N ILE A 53 -6.82 1.92 4.69
CA ILE A 53 -5.47 2.03 4.14
C ILE A 53 -5.37 1.14 2.90
N VAL A 54 -4.92 1.70 1.78
CA VAL A 54 -4.67 0.94 0.55
C VAL A 54 -3.17 0.87 0.30
N PHE A 55 -2.66 -0.34 0.15
CA PHE A 55 -1.27 -0.63 -0.17
C PHE A 55 -1.16 -0.91 -1.66
N VAL A 56 -0.31 -0.16 -2.35
CA VAL A 56 0.00 -0.36 -3.76
C VAL A 56 1.39 -0.96 -3.86
N THR A 57 1.48 -2.24 -4.25
CA THR A 57 2.75 -2.97 -4.33
C THR A 57 3.12 -3.29 -5.77
N GLY A 58 4.39 -3.46 -6.01
CA GLY A 58 4.92 -3.80 -7.32
C GLY A 58 6.40 -3.46 -7.39
N ASP A 59 7.22 -4.31 -6.79
CA ASP A 59 8.67 -4.14 -6.73
C ASP A 59 9.34 -5.49 -7.02
N GLU A 60 10.12 -5.55 -8.06
CA GLU A 60 10.74 -6.78 -8.53
C GLU A 60 12.00 -7.18 -7.77
N GLU A 61 12.45 -6.35 -6.80
CA GLU A 61 13.73 -6.54 -6.12
C GLU A 61 13.61 -6.75 -4.61
N TYR A 62 12.77 -5.98 -3.91
CA TYR A 62 12.75 -5.88 -2.44
C TYR A 62 11.59 -6.59 -1.75
N ARG A 63 10.74 -7.32 -2.47
CA ARG A 63 9.63 -8.15 -1.95
C ARG A 63 8.52 -7.34 -1.28
N SER A 64 8.08 -6.27 -1.92
CA SER A 64 6.89 -5.53 -1.48
C SER A 64 5.67 -6.43 -1.37
N GLU A 65 5.56 -7.45 -2.23
CA GLU A 65 4.48 -8.43 -2.25
C GLU A 65 4.45 -9.35 -1.01
N GLU A 66 5.52 -9.42 -0.25
CA GLU A 66 5.59 -10.19 1.00
C GLU A 66 5.51 -9.30 2.24
N SER A 67 6.18 -8.14 2.22
CA SER A 67 6.25 -7.24 3.38
C SER A 67 4.96 -6.45 3.59
N MET A 68 4.29 -6.03 2.52
CA MET A 68 3.08 -5.20 2.66
C MET A 68 1.87 -5.96 3.19
N PRO A 69 1.57 -7.21 2.76
CA PRO A 69 0.52 -8.01 3.41
C PRO A 69 0.78 -8.25 4.89
N MET A 70 2.04 -8.48 5.30
CA MET A 70 2.40 -8.65 6.70
C MET A 70 2.14 -7.35 7.50
N LEU A 71 2.57 -6.19 7.01
CA LEU A 71 2.32 -4.91 7.66
C LEU A 71 0.81 -4.57 7.70
N ALA A 72 0.10 -4.82 6.61
CA ALA A 72 -1.35 -4.62 6.53
C ALA A 72 -2.10 -5.47 7.56
N ARG A 73 -1.67 -6.73 7.78
CA ARG A 73 -2.24 -7.61 8.79
C ARG A 73 -2.00 -7.07 10.21
N ILE A 74 -0.80 -6.54 10.50
CA ILE A 74 -0.53 -5.86 11.78
C ILE A 74 -1.48 -4.69 11.97
N LEU A 75 -1.59 -3.80 10.97
CA LEU A 75 -2.47 -2.63 11.03
C LEU A 75 -3.94 -3.02 11.19
N ALA A 76 -4.39 -4.08 10.53
CA ALA A 76 -5.76 -4.52 10.64
C ALA A 76 -6.06 -5.17 12.00
N VAL A 77 -5.26 -6.13 12.41
CA VAL A 77 -5.54 -6.95 13.61
C VAL A 77 -5.17 -6.23 14.91
N ARG A 78 -4.03 -5.51 14.92
CA ARG A 78 -3.53 -4.87 16.13
C ARG A 78 -4.00 -3.43 16.30
N GLN A 79 -4.28 -2.75 15.18
CA GLN A 79 -4.60 -1.32 15.20
C GLN A 79 -6.04 -1.02 14.74
N GLY A 80 -6.74 -2.00 14.15
CA GLY A 80 -8.15 -1.89 13.76
C GLY A 80 -8.42 -1.25 12.40
N PHE A 81 -7.40 -0.97 11.59
CA PHE A 81 -7.59 -0.41 10.25
C PHE A 81 -8.16 -1.43 9.27
N LYS A 82 -9.05 -1.01 8.38
CA LYS A 82 -9.29 -1.76 7.16
C LYS A 82 -8.08 -1.58 6.24
N CYS A 83 -7.54 -2.69 5.70
CA CYS A 83 -6.39 -2.66 4.82
C CYS A 83 -6.67 -3.45 3.54
N THR A 84 -6.47 -2.81 2.38
CA THR A 84 -6.49 -3.48 1.07
C THR A 84 -5.08 -3.49 0.50
N VAL A 85 -4.59 -4.65 0.08
CA VAL A 85 -3.26 -4.80 -0.53
C VAL A 85 -3.43 -5.19 -1.98
N LEU A 86 -2.97 -4.32 -2.87
CA LEU A 86 -2.96 -4.48 -4.32
C LEU A 86 -1.59 -4.97 -4.77
N PHE A 87 -1.57 -5.86 -5.76
CA PHE A 87 -0.35 -6.50 -6.25
C PHE A 87 -0.17 -6.28 -7.74
N ALA A 88 1.07 -6.32 -8.20
CA ALA A 88 1.37 -6.54 -9.60
C ALA A 88 0.95 -7.97 -9.95
N ILE A 89 0.02 -8.12 -10.91
CA ILE A 89 -0.61 -9.38 -11.27
C ILE A 89 -0.29 -9.74 -12.72
N ASN A 90 0.21 -10.94 -12.93
CA ASN A 90 0.39 -11.48 -14.27
C ASN A 90 -0.97 -11.63 -14.97
N LYS A 91 -1.11 -10.95 -16.12
CA LYS A 91 -2.39 -10.84 -16.85
C LYS A 91 -2.95 -12.18 -17.34
N THR A 92 -2.07 -13.17 -17.53
CA THR A 92 -2.46 -14.49 -18.06
C THR A 92 -2.75 -15.49 -16.95
N SER A 93 -1.88 -15.56 -15.95
CA SER A 93 -1.97 -16.58 -14.89
C SER A 93 -2.74 -16.14 -13.64
N GLY A 94 -2.96 -14.81 -13.47
CA GLY A 94 -3.63 -14.27 -12.29
C GLY A 94 -2.81 -14.37 -10.99
N VAL A 95 -1.53 -14.77 -11.07
CA VAL A 95 -0.64 -14.84 -9.90
C VAL A 95 0.07 -13.51 -9.66
N ILE A 96 0.54 -13.32 -8.44
CA ILE A 96 1.40 -12.18 -8.08
C ILE A 96 2.72 -12.32 -8.83
N ASP A 97 3.03 -11.32 -9.62
CA ASP A 97 4.26 -11.28 -10.41
C ASP A 97 4.86 -9.88 -10.41
N PRO A 98 5.87 -9.64 -9.57
CA PRO A 98 6.54 -8.34 -9.49
C PRO A 98 7.15 -7.86 -10.81
N LEU A 99 7.41 -8.77 -11.77
CA LEU A 99 7.95 -8.44 -13.09
C LEU A 99 6.88 -7.92 -14.06
N THR A 100 5.60 -8.04 -13.73
CA THR A 100 4.50 -7.43 -14.48
C THR A 100 4.45 -5.93 -14.17
N LEU A 101 5.01 -5.10 -15.06
CA LEU A 101 5.20 -3.66 -14.81
C LEU A 101 3.94 -2.81 -15.08
N ASP A 102 2.95 -3.37 -15.78
CA ASP A 102 1.84 -2.65 -16.39
C ASP A 102 0.46 -3.16 -15.94
N ASN A 103 0.39 -3.79 -14.76
CA ASN A 103 -0.91 -4.27 -14.26
C ASN A 103 -0.93 -4.39 -12.73
N ILE A 104 -1.66 -3.49 -12.09
CA ILE A 104 -2.01 -3.54 -10.65
C ILE A 104 -3.53 -3.38 -10.56
N PRO A 105 -4.32 -4.47 -10.63
CA PRO A 105 -5.77 -4.38 -10.55
C PRO A 105 -6.26 -3.96 -9.17
N GLY A 106 -7.43 -3.29 -9.12
CA GLY A 106 -8.06 -2.84 -7.87
C GLY A 106 -7.65 -1.43 -7.43
N LEU A 107 -6.92 -0.67 -8.26
CA LEU A 107 -6.47 0.70 -7.94
C LEU A 107 -7.63 1.66 -7.68
N GLU A 108 -8.85 1.36 -8.12
CA GLU A 108 -10.07 2.08 -7.77
C GLU A 108 -10.35 2.10 -6.24
N ALA A 109 -9.76 1.20 -5.47
CA ALA A 109 -9.83 1.23 -4.01
C ALA A 109 -9.24 2.53 -3.42
N LEU A 110 -8.33 3.20 -4.14
CA LEU A 110 -7.78 4.50 -3.76
C LEU A 110 -8.82 5.61 -3.74
N ASP A 111 -9.89 5.52 -4.53
CA ASP A 111 -10.92 6.57 -4.61
C ASP A 111 -11.56 6.82 -3.23
N THR A 112 -11.69 5.75 -2.42
CA THR A 112 -12.26 5.79 -1.07
C THR A 112 -11.25 5.62 0.07
N ALA A 113 -9.98 5.40 -0.23
CA ALA A 113 -8.93 5.24 0.78
C ALA A 113 -8.73 6.52 1.61
N ASP A 114 -8.42 6.35 2.89
CA ASP A 114 -7.99 7.44 3.78
C ASP A 114 -6.47 7.65 3.71
N LEU A 115 -5.69 6.59 3.45
CA LEU A 115 -4.24 6.61 3.33
C LEU A 115 -3.77 5.64 2.26
N MET A 116 -2.79 6.07 1.44
CA MET A 116 -2.06 5.23 0.50
C MET A 116 -0.69 4.88 1.05
N VAL A 117 -0.36 3.58 1.03
CA VAL A 117 1.00 3.08 1.22
C VAL A 117 1.54 2.67 -0.14
N LEU A 118 2.61 3.32 -0.60
CA LEU A 118 3.18 3.11 -1.93
C LEU A 118 4.53 2.40 -1.83
N PHE A 119 4.64 1.23 -2.47
CA PHE A 119 5.89 0.49 -2.59
C PHE A 119 5.98 -0.15 -3.97
N THR A 120 6.26 0.67 -4.97
CA THR A 120 6.38 0.27 -6.37
C THR A 120 7.74 0.66 -6.92
N ARG A 121 8.15 0.04 -8.05
CA ARG A 121 9.39 0.30 -8.75
C ARG A 121 9.16 0.24 -10.26
N PHE A 122 9.48 1.31 -10.96
CA PHE A 122 9.48 1.39 -12.43
C PHE A 122 8.19 0.90 -13.12
N ARG A 123 7.02 1.12 -12.48
CA ARG A 123 5.75 0.76 -13.11
C ARG A 123 5.46 1.65 -14.32
N GLU A 124 4.92 1.04 -15.37
CA GLU A 124 4.41 1.69 -16.58
C GLU A 124 2.93 1.32 -16.73
N LEU A 125 2.11 1.80 -15.80
CA LEU A 125 0.71 1.44 -15.73
C LEU A 125 -0.08 2.07 -16.87
N PRO A 126 -1.12 1.38 -17.40
CA PRO A 126 -2.10 1.99 -18.29
C PRO A 126 -2.74 3.23 -17.67
N ASP A 127 -3.16 4.17 -18.51
CA ASP A 127 -3.68 5.47 -18.06
C ASP A 127 -4.88 5.33 -17.12
N GLU A 128 -5.78 4.36 -17.36
CA GLU A 128 -6.92 4.09 -16.48
C GLU A 128 -6.51 3.65 -15.07
N GLN A 129 -5.41 2.91 -14.95
CA GLN A 129 -4.87 2.50 -13.65
C GLN A 129 -4.08 3.63 -12.99
N MET A 130 -3.20 4.31 -13.73
CA MET A 130 -2.38 5.38 -13.21
C MET A 130 -3.21 6.57 -12.73
N ARG A 131 -4.35 6.83 -13.37
CA ARG A 131 -5.29 7.88 -12.98
C ARG A 131 -5.65 7.82 -11.50
N HIS A 132 -5.99 6.62 -10.96
CA HIS A 132 -6.36 6.48 -9.54
C HIS A 132 -5.23 6.89 -8.59
N ILE A 133 -3.98 6.56 -8.93
CA ILE A 133 -2.82 6.97 -8.11
C ILE A 133 -2.65 8.49 -8.16
N ILE A 134 -2.76 9.10 -9.33
CA ILE A 134 -2.56 10.55 -9.47
C ILE A 134 -3.73 11.34 -8.91
N ASP A 135 -4.96 10.90 -9.11
CA ASP A 135 -6.14 11.52 -8.49
C ASP A 135 -6.05 11.47 -6.96
N TYR A 136 -5.63 10.31 -6.41
CA TYR A 136 -5.36 10.18 -4.98
C TYR A 136 -4.28 11.16 -4.52
N THR A 137 -3.15 11.22 -5.23
CA THR A 137 -2.01 12.10 -4.90
C THR A 137 -2.42 13.57 -4.88
N ASN A 138 -3.28 13.97 -5.82
CA ASN A 138 -3.79 15.34 -5.92
C ASN A 138 -4.93 15.64 -4.93
N SER A 139 -5.48 14.63 -4.25
CA SER A 139 -6.63 14.81 -3.35
C SER A 139 -6.29 15.47 -2.00
N GLY A 140 -5.01 15.58 -1.66
CA GLY A 140 -4.54 16.06 -0.35
C GLY A 140 -4.59 15.00 0.75
N LYS A 141 -4.88 13.74 0.41
CA LYS A 141 -4.84 12.62 1.34
C LYS A 141 -3.40 12.14 1.59
N PRO A 142 -3.10 11.54 2.76
CA PRO A 142 -1.72 11.22 3.16
C PRO A 142 -1.11 10.06 2.38
N ILE A 143 0.22 10.10 2.26
CA ILE A 143 1.02 9.08 1.58
C ILE A 143 2.13 8.59 2.52
N VAL A 144 2.29 7.27 2.62
CA VAL A 144 3.44 6.60 3.21
C VAL A 144 4.16 5.86 2.10
N ALA A 145 5.42 6.22 1.83
CA ALA A 145 6.17 5.69 0.71
C ALA A 145 7.45 4.97 1.18
N LEU A 146 7.74 3.82 0.56
CA LEU A 146 8.84 2.96 0.99
C LEU A 146 9.80 2.64 -0.17
N ARG A 147 11.09 2.61 0.13
CA ARG A 147 12.20 2.12 -0.66
C ARG A 147 12.15 2.65 -2.10
N THR A 148 11.77 1.78 -3.03
CA THR A 148 11.74 2.05 -4.47
C THR A 148 10.60 2.97 -4.90
N ALA A 149 9.71 3.36 -3.99
CA ALA A 149 8.74 4.42 -4.24
C ALA A 149 9.43 5.76 -4.62
N THR A 150 10.72 5.94 -4.32
CA THR A 150 11.51 7.08 -4.83
C THR A 150 11.68 7.07 -6.35
N HIS A 151 11.45 5.92 -7.02
CA HIS A 151 11.44 5.76 -8.48
C HIS A 151 10.29 4.83 -8.91
N PRO A 152 9.03 5.18 -8.56
CA PRO A 152 7.92 4.24 -8.63
C PRO A 152 7.45 3.97 -10.06
N PHE A 153 7.65 4.96 -10.96
CA PHE A 153 7.15 4.94 -12.33
C PHE A 153 8.25 5.17 -13.35
N PHE A 154 8.14 4.48 -14.50
CA PHE A 154 9.04 4.65 -15.63
C PHE A 154 8.32 4.40 -16.95
N TYR A 155 7.84 5.45 -17.57
CA TYR A 155 7.19 5.43 -18.87
C TYR A 155 8.23 5.39 -19.98
N LYS A 156 8.69 4.20 -20.30
CA LYS A 156 9.72 3.95 -21.33
C LYS A 156 9.10 3.78 -22.71
N ASN A 157 7.98 3.06 -22.78
CA ASN A 157 7.33 2.66 -24.03
C ASN A 157 6.14 3.58 -24.37
N HIS A 158 5.42 4.09 -23.38
CA HIS A 158 4.24 4.95 -23.55
C HIS A 158 4.56 6.40 -23.13
N LYS A 159 5.48 7.03 -23.86
CA LYS A 159 5.95 8.41 -23.57
C LYS A 159 4.90 9.48 -23.89
N ASP A 160 3.87 9.12 -24.65
CA ASP A 160 2.70 9.93 -24.98
C ASP A 160 1.62 9.92 -23.88
N SER A 161 1.73 9.07 -22.88
CA SER A 161 0.85 9.09 -21.72
C SER A 161 0.92 10.44 -20.97
N PRO A 162 -0.23 11.01 -20.54
CA PRO A 162 -0.25 12.22 -19.73
C PRO A 162 0.47 12.05 -18.39
N TYR A 163 0.73 10.80 -18.00
CA TYR A 163 1.42 10.43 -16.77
C TYR A 163 2.92 10.21 -16.95
N ALA A 164 3.45 10.23 -18.17
CA ALA A 164 4.88 10.08 -18.44
C ALA A 164 5.75 11.11 -17.73
N LYS A 165 5.19 12.29 -17.40
CA LYS A 165 5.84 13.32 -16.59
C LYS A 165 6.27 12.84 -15.20
N TRP A 166 5.64 11.79 -14.65
CA TRP A 166 5.94 11.22 -13.35
C TRP A 166 7.08 10.18 -13.37
N SER A 167 7.67 9.90 -14.55
CA SER A 167 8.83 9.01 -14.66
C SER A 167 10.00 9.51 -13.82
N TRP A 168 10.66 8.60 -13.12
CA TRP A 168 11.75 8.87 -12.18
C TRP A 168 12.93 9.61 -12.79
N ASP A 169 13.19 9.41 -14.07
CA ASP A 169 14.27 9.99 -14.85
C ASP A 169 13.88 11.26 -15.60
N ASN A 170 12.69 11.81 -15.33
CA ASN A 170 12.23 13.03 -15.99
C ASN A 170 13.19 14.18 -15.71
N ARG A 171 13.62 14.86 -16.80
CA ARG A 171 14.59 15.97 -16.76
C ARG A 171 13.94 17.32 -16.98
N ASP A 172 12.65 17.38 -17.30
CA ASP A 172 11.91 18.63 -17.42
C ASP A 172 12.00 19.42 -16.10
N ALA A 173 12.25 20.72 -16.20
CA ALA A 173 12.50 21.56 -15.02
C ALA A 173 11.34 21.52 -14.00
N GLN A 174 10.10 21.41 -14.49
CA GLN A 174 8.90 21.39 -13.66
C GLN A 174 8.68 20.03 -12.99
N PHE A 175 9.05 18.93 -13.65
CA PHE A 175 8.84 17.56 -13.19
C PHE A 175 10.14 16.77 -12.97
N LYS A 176 11.26 17.46 -12.82
CA LYS A 176 12.56 16.81 -12.64
C LYS A 176 12.55 15.76 -11.53
N GLY A 177 12.97 14.53 -11.86
CA GLY A 177 13.00 13.39 -10.94
C GLY A 177 11.62 12.79 -10.67
N GLY A 178 10.61 13.19 -11.47
CA GLY A 178 9.28 12.61 -11.48
C GLY A 178 8.60 12.55 -10.11
N TYR A 179 7.81 11.51 -9.90
CA TYR A 179 7.02 11.33 -8.69
C TYR A 179 7.88 11.33 -7.42
N GLY A 180 9.02 10.61 -7.43
CA GLY A 180 9.89 10.52 -6.27
C GLY A 180 10.32 11.89 -5.76
N ARG A 181 10.87 12.73 -6.63
CA ARG A 181 11.35 14.05 -6.21
C ARG A 181 10.23 15.03 -5.95
N GLN A 182 9.21 15.09 -6.81
CA GLN A 182 8.14 16.08 -6.70
C GLN A 182 7.22 15.82 -5.51
N VAL A 183 6.77 14.57 -5.35
CA VAL A 183 5.81 14.19 -4.31
C VAL A 183 6.50 13.75 -3.03
N LEU A 184 7.55 12.91 -3.14
CA LEU A 184 8.16 12.26 -1.99
C LEU A 184 9.39 12.98 -1.43
N GLY A 185 10.00 13.90 -2.20
CA GLY A 185 11.14 14.72 -1.75
C GLY A 185 12.47 14.37 -2.41
N GLU A 186 12.67 13.16 -2.90
CA GLU A 186 13.81 12.81 -3.73
C GLU A 186 13.50 11.61 -4.62
N THR A 187 14.10 11.60 -5.81
CA THR A 187 14.17 10.42 -6.68
C THR A 187 15.35 9.55 -6.29
N TRP A 188 15.38 8.30 -6.74
CA TRP A 188 16.56 7.45 -6.58
C TRP A 188 17.75 8.04 -7.35
N ILE A 189 18.89 8.14 -6.67
CA ILE A 189 20.13 8.66 -7.23
C ILE A 189 21.15 7.53 -7.41
N SER A 190 21.40 6.78 -6.33
CA SER A 190 22.39 5.71 -6.30
C SER A 190 22.26 4.91 -5.01
N HIS A 191 22.94 3.80 -4.94
CA HIS A 191 23.30 3.18 -3.68
C HIS A 191 24.44 3.97 -3.04
N TYR A 192 24.27 4.42 -1.80
CA TYR A 192 25.33 5.06 -1.00
C TYR A 192 26.03 4.04 -0.11
N GLY A 193 25.28 3.16 0.54
CA GLY A 193 25.80 1.92 1.08
C GLY A 193 26.14 0.93 -0.03
N GLU A 194 27.09 0.03 0.20
CA GLU A 194 27.40 -1.02 -0.76
C GLU A 194 26.29 -2.08 -0.69
N HIS A 195 25.51 -2.17 -1.77
CA HIS A 195 24.33 -3.01 -1.85
C HIS A 195 24.63 -4.48 -1.52
N GLN A 196 23.87 -5.06 -0.59
CA GLN A 196 24.04 -6.42 -0.05
C GLN A 196 25.36 -6.69 0.69
N ARG A 197 26.11 -5.65 1.03
CA ARG A 197 27.36 -5.76 1.81
C ARG A 197 27.38 -4.84 3.02
N GLU A 198 26.70 -3.72 2.94
CA GLU A 198 26.58 -2.72 3.99
C GLU A 198 25.12 -2.56 4.37
N SER A 199 24.83 -2.71 5.64
CA SER A 199 23.50 -2.54 6.21
C SER A 199 23.30 -1.14 6.79
N THR A 200 22.11 -0.86 7.28
CA THR A 200 21.71 0.43 7.82
C THR A 200 21.41 0.35 9.31
N ARG A 201 22.02 1.22 10.11
CA ARG A 201 21.56 1.56 11.46
C ARG A 201 20.82 2.89 11.41
N GLY A 202 19.52 2.87 11.73
CA GLY A 202 18.67 4.07 11.77
C GLY A 202 18.61 4.67 13.16
N LEU A 203 18.96 5.94 13.28
CA LEU A 203 18.85 6.72 14.53
C LEU A 203 17.86 7.86 14.34
N ILE A 204 17.09 8.16 15.39
CA ILE A 204 16.15 9.29 15.38
C ILE A 204 16.92 10.58 15.09
N ALA A 205 16.46 11.34 14.11
CA ALA A 205 17.08 12.60 13.71
C ALA A 205 17.02 13.64 14.85
N GLU A 206 17.98 14.54 14.88
CA GLU A 206 18.02 15.64 15.85
C GLU A 206 16.72 16.45 15.82
N GLY A 207 16.17 16.76 16.98
CA GLY A 207 14.91 17.50 17.14
C GLY A 207 13.63 16.65 16.93
N MET A 208 13.73 15.37 16.58
CA MET A 208 12.57 14.49 16.37
C MET A 208 12.19 13.64 17.60
N ALA A 209 13.05 13.51 18.60
CA ALA A 209 12.87 12.59 19.73
C ALA A 209 11.53 12.76 20.49
N GLY A 210 10.98 13.96 20.56
CA GLY A 210 9.70 14.25 21.23
C GLY A 210 8.47 14.13 20.33
N GLN A 211 8.63 13.81 19.04
CA GLN A 211 7.52 13.78 18.09
C GLN A 211 6.72 12.48 18.20
N PRO A 212 5.38 12.54 18.08
CA PRO A 212 4.54 11.33 18.12
C PRO A 212 4.94 10.27 17.10
N LEU A 213 5.42 10.68 15.93
CA LEU A 213 5.86 9.81 14.84
C LEU A 213 6.95 8.80 15.26
N VAL A 214 7.83 9.18 16.18
CA VAL A 214 8.91 8.31 16.70
C VAL A 214 8.63 7.75 18.09
N ARG A 215 7.40 7.83 18.57
CA ARG A 215 7.02 7.33 19.89
C ARG A 215 7.24 5.82 19.99
N GLY A 216 8.00 5.39 21.01
CA GLY A 216 8.36 3.99 21.23
C GLY A 216 9.33 3.39 20.18
N VAL A 217 9.87 4.21 19.27
CA VAL A 217 10.87 3.79 18.29
C VAL A 217 12.25 3.89 18.93
N GLY A 218 12.99 2.78 18.93
CA GLY A 218 14.40 2.71 19.32
C GLY A 218 15.33 2.77 18.12
N VAL A 219 16.53 2.20 18.28
CA VAL A 219 17.47 2.01 17.18
C VAL A 219 16.88 1.03 16.18
N ILE A 220 16.88 1.40 14.92
CA ILE A 220 16.42 0.55 13.81
C ILE A 220 17.64 -0.11 13.18
N TRP A 221 17.53 -1.39 12.86
CA TRP A 221 18.48 -2.06 12.00
C TRP A 221 17.77 -2.69 10.79
N GLY A 222 18.37 -2.55 9.61
CA GLY A 222 17.87 -3.22 8.41
C GLY A 222 19.01 -3.64 7.48
N PRO A 223 18.89 -4.82 6.82
CA PRO A 223 19.85 -5.27 5.83
C PRO A 223 19.86 -4.42 4.55
N SER A 224 18.91 -3.51 4.37
CA SER A 224 18.95 -2.57 3.26
C SER A 224 20.11 -1.58 3.40
N ASP A 225 20.74 -1.27 2.28
CA ASP A 225 21.73 -0.20 2.17
C ASP A 225 21.09 1.18 2.18
N VAL A 226 21.82 2.19 2.60
CA VAL A 226 21.42 3.60 2.50
C VAL A 226 21.43 4.04 1.04
N TYR A 227 20.35 4.70 0.59
CA TYR A 227 20.34 5.36 -0.72
C TYR A 227 21.07 6.69 -0.72
N GLY A 228 21.74 7.00 -1.83
CA GLY A 228 22.33 8.31 -2.07
C GLY A 228 21.24 9.36 -2.23
N LEU A 229 21.49 10.52 -1.62
CA LEU A 229 20.63 11.68 -1.74
C LEU A 229 21.45 12.86 -2.24
N THR A 230 20.83 13.72 -3.04
CA THR A 230 21.42 15.02 -3.36
C THR A 230 20.99 16.05 -2.31
N THR A 231 19.85 16.68 -2.52
CA THR A 231 19.24 17.60 -1.58
C THR A 231 17.74 17.30 -1.59
N LEU A 232 17.19 17.00 -0.44
CA LEU A 232 15.76 16.77 -0.29
C LEU A 232 14.99 17.99 -0.80
N HIS A 233 13.99 17.74 -1.65
CA HIS A 233 13.21 18.77 -2.34
C HIS A 233 11.96 19.17 -1.52
N GLY A 234 11.75 20.48 -1.39
CA GLY A 234 10.65 21.06 -0.66
C GLY A 234 10.93 21.20 0.85
N ASP A 235 9.90 21.10 1.65
CA ASP A 235 9.92 21.29 3.11
C ASP A 235 10.31 20.03 3.91
N CYS A 236 11.08 19.14 3.32
CA CYS A 236 11.45 17.87 3.91
C CYS A 236 12.15 18.04 5.27
N LYS A 237 11.72 17.25 6.26
CA LYS A 237 12.32 17.18 7.59
C LYS A 237 12.76 15.74 7.87
N PRO A 238 14.06 15.46 8.06
CA PRO A 238 14.55 14.14 8.43
C PRO A 238 13.88 13.63 9.70
N VAL A 239 13.51 12.36 9.71
CA VAL A 239 12.94 11.65 10.88
C VAL A 239 13.92 10.60 11.42
N ILE A 240 14.54 9.84 10.49
CA ILE A 240 15.58 8.86 10.82
C ILE A 240 16.81 9.14 9.97
N MET A 241 17.96 9.17 10.62
CA MET A 241 19.28 9.22 9.99
C MET A 241 19.85 7.81 9.86
N GLY A 242 20.21 7.40 8.67
CA GLY A 242 20.81 6.11 8.37
C GLY A 242 22.33 6.17 8.41
N HIS A 243 22.93 5.43 9.31
CA HIS A 243 24.36 5.20 9.43
C HIS A 243 24.68 3.93 8.65
N VAL A 244 25.62 3.99 7.74
CA VAL A 244 26.08 2.83 6.97
C VAL A 244 26.96 1.97 7.85
N LEU A 245 26.62 0.70 8.05
CA LEU A 245 27.44 -0.27 8.75
C LEU A 245 28.38 -0.98 7.76
N ALA A 246 29.63 -1.21 8.20
CA ALA A 246 30.64 -1.90 7.39
C ALA A 246 30.44 -3.43 7.37
N GLY A 247 29.19 -3.87 7.24
CA GLY A 247 28.76 -5.26 7.20
C GLY A 247 27.26 -5.43 7.29
N MET A 248 26.80 -6.68 7.46
CA MET A 248 25.39 -7.08 7.37
C MET A 248 24.81 -7.54 8.72
N LYS A 249 25.44 -7.17 9.82
CA LYS A 249 24.97 -7.49 11.19
C LYS A 249 24.67 -6.21 11.97
N PRO A 250 23.72 -6.23 12.92
CA PRO A 250 23.36 -5.06 13.71
C PRO A 250 24.52 -4.52 14.56
N ASP A 251 25.48 -5.36 14.93
CA ASP A 251 26.64 -5.01 15.77
C ASP A 251 27.87 -4.61 14.95
N ASP A 252 27.81 -4.66 13.62
CA ASP A 252 28.92 -4.22 12.80
C ASP A 252 29.21 -2.73 13.01
N PRO A 253 30.50 -2.32 12.92
CA PRO A 253 30.87 -0.92 13.12
C PRO A 253 30.32 -0.05 12.00
N GLU A 254 30.13 1.23 12.28
CA GLU A 254 29.82 2.22 11.24
C GLU A 254 30.99 2.39 10.27
N ASN A 255 30.67 2.55 9.00
CA ASN A 255 31.67 2.86 7.98
C ASN A 255 32.21 4.29 8.21
N PRO A 256 33.48 4.47 8.61
CA PRO A 256 34.02 5.79 8.99
C PRO A 256 34.14 6.76 7.79
N HIS A 257 34.02 6.25 6.57
CA HIS A 257 34.12 7.05 5.34
C HIS A 257 32.76 7.52 4.82
N LYS A 258 31.66 7.12 5.46
CA LYS A 258 30.28 7.42 5.03
C LYS A 258 29.54 8.19 6.11
N LYS A 259 29.20 9.46 5.80
CA LYS A 259 28.39 10.27 6.71
C LYS A 259 26.95 9.76 6.75
N PRO A 260 26.23 9.88 7.89
CA PRO A 260 24.82 9.56 7.94
C PRO A 260 24.00 10.39 6.95
N LEU A 261 23.04 9.74 6.31
CA LEU A 261 22.07 10.39 5.43
C LEU A 261 20.64 10.15 5.93
N PRO A 262 19.69 11.05 5.63
CA PRO A 262 18.28 10.77 5.92
C PRO A 262 17.81 9.47 5.23
N VAL A 263 17.27 8.53 6.00
CA VAL A 263 16.62 7.32 5.47
C VAL A 263 15.11 7.32 5.70
N ALA A 264 14.61 8.26 6.53
CA ALA A 264 13.19 8.57 6.58
C ALA A 264 13.01 10.07 6.82
N TRP A 265 11.99 10.64 6.18
CA TRP A 265 11.62 12.04 6.30
C TRP A 265 10.12 12.26 6.12
N ILE A 266 9.66 13.41 6.55
CA ILE A 266 8.29 13.91 6.31
C ILE A 266 8.35 15.19 5.48
N LYS A 267 7.30 15.42 4.71
CA LYS A 267 7.09 16.67 3.96
C LYS A 267 5.61 16.93 3.73
N SER A 268 5.31 18.12 3.21
CA SER A 268 4.01 18.45 2.63
C SER A 268 4.08 18.35 1.09
N TYR A 269 3.00 17.89 0.48
CA TYR A 269 2.81 17.95 -0.96
C TYR A 269 1.49 18.61 -1.29
N THR A 270 1.53 19.68 -2.07
CA THR A 270 0.31 20.34 -2.57
C THR A 270 0.12 19.95 -4.03
N GLY A 271 -0.95 19.22 -4.29
CA GLY A 271 -1.30 18.73 -5.63
C GLY A 271 -1.97 19.79 -6.49
N GLU A 272 -2.30 19.42 -7.74
CA GLU A 272 -2.93 20.31 -8.74
C GLU A 272 -4.30 20.85 -8.27
N THR A 273 -4.97 20.17 -7.35
CA THR A 273 -6.24 20.65 -6.75
C THR A 273 -6.06 21.73 -5.67
N GLY A 274 -4.83 22.11 -5.33
CA GLY A 274 -4.52 23.03 -4.24
C GLY A 274 -4.61 22.43 -2.83
N LYS A 275 -4.96 21.15 -2.71
CA LYS A 275 -5.03 20.45 -1.42
C LYS A 275 -3.65 19.90 -1.04
N THR A 276 -3.33 19.96 0.25
CA THR A 276 -2.03 19.58 0.78
C THR A 276 -2.10 18.27 1.54
N ALA A 277 -1.26 17.31 1.14
CA ALA A 277 -1.08 16.01 1.76
C ALA A 277 0.09 16.01 2.76
N ARG A 278 -0.02 15.19 3.80
CA ARG A 278 1.12 14.76 4.61
C ARG A 278 1.81 13.58 3.92
N VAL A 279 3.11 13.66 3.73
CA VAL A 279 3.90 12.60 3.06
C VAL A 279 4.99 12.15 4.00
N PHE A 280 5.03 10.85 4.29
CA PHE A 280 6.14 10.18 4.94
C PHE A 280 6.86 9.32 3.90
N THR A 281 8.18 9.42 3.84
CA THR A 281 9.00 8.62 2.94
C THR A 281 10.13 7.96 3.71
N THR A 282 10.39 6.69 3.41
CA THR A 282 11.60 6.00 3.88
C THR A 282 12.29 5.27 2.73
N THR A 283 13.62 5.35 2.69
CA THR A 283 14.45 4.57 1.76
C THR A 283 14.83 3.19 2.31
N MET A 284 14.44 2.87 3.54
CA MET A 284 14.36 1.49 4.03
C MET A 284 13.08 0.83 3.50
N GLY A 285 13.01 -0.51 3.51
CA GLY A 285 11.84 -1.21 3.02
C GLY A 285 12.13 -2.58 2.39
N HIS A 286 13.41 -3.00 2.32
CA HIS A 286 13.75 -4.40 2.05
C HIS A 286 12.92 -5.31 2.97
N ALA A 287 12.37 -6.42 2.47
CA ALA A 287 11.53 -7.29 3.29
C ALA A 287 12.21 -7.74 4.59
N GLY A 288 13.54 -7.86 4.60
CA GLY A 288 14.33 -8.14 5.82
C GLY A 288 14.30 -7.03 6.86
N ASP A 289 14.14 -5.76 6.46
CA ASP A 289 14.06 -4.62 7.39
C ASP A 289 12.84 -4.76 8.32
N PHE A 290 11.79 -5.40 7.84
CA PHE A 290 10.57 -5.62 8.62
C PHE A 290 10.71 -6.65 9.74
N LYS A 291 11.85 -7.36 9.83
CA LYS A 291 12.17 -8.19 10.99
C LYS A 291 12.50 -7.33 12.22
N ASP A 292 12.93 -6.08 12.01
CA ASP A 292 13.15 -5.10 13.07
C ASP A 292 11.82 -4.53 13.59
N GLU A 293 11.60 -4.63 14.89
CA GLU A 293 10.37 -4.17 15.52
C GLU A 293 10.23 -2.64 15.50
N ASN A 294 11.33 -1.91 15.66
CA ASN A 294 11.33 -0.46 15.65
C ASN A 294 11.01 0.08 14.25
N PHE A 295 11.45 -0.61 13.19
CA PHE A 295 11.07 -0.25 11.83
C PHE A 295 9.56 -0.42 11.60
N ARG A 296 8.97 -1.56 12.02
CA ARG A 296 7.52 -1.76 11.94
C ARG A 296 6.75 -0.71 12.73
N ARG A 297 7.24 -0.36 13.93
CA ARG A 297 6.62 0.66 14.78
C ARG A 297 6.67 2.05 14.15
N LEU A 298 7.80 2.41 13.55
CA LEU A 298 7.91 3.67 12.79
C LEU A 298 6.85 3.73 11.68
N LEU A 299 6.64 2.65 10.92
CA LEU A 299 5.66 2.61 9.82
C LEU A 299 4.21 2.65 10.32
N VAL A 300 3.90 1.95 11.41
CA VAL A 300 2.58 2.04 12.05
C VAL A 300 2.31 3.48 12.53
N ASN A 301 3.29 4.09 13.20
CA ASN A 301 3.19 5.49 13.63
C ASN A 301 3.06 6.45 12.44
N ALA A 302 3.74 6.17 11.31
CA ALA A 302 3.64 6.99 10.10
C ALA A 302 2.21 6.94 9.51
N CYS A 303 1.54 5.79 9.58
CA CYS A 303 0.14 5.69 9.18
C CYS A 303 -0.77 6.55 10.06
N TYR A 304 -0.61 6.48 11.38
CA TYR A 304 -1.35 7.35 12.31
C TYR A 304 -1.06 8.83 12.07
N TRP A 305 0.22 9.19 11.95
CA TRP A 305 0.65 10.57 11.70
C TRP A 305 0.08 11.10 10.38
N GLY A 306 0.14 10.31 9.32
CA GLY A 306 -0.45 10.68 8.03
C GLY A 306 -1.93 11.02 8.15
N LEU A 307 -2.68 10.19 8.88
CA LEU A 307 -4.12 10.34 9.11
C LEU A 307 -4.49 11.47 10.11
N GLY A 308 -3.52 12.17 10.69
CA GLY A 308 -3.78 13.19 11.72
C GLY A 308 -4.28 12.60 13.04
N MET A 309 -3.84 11.38 13.35
CA MET A 309 -4.26 10.60 14.53
C MET A 309 -3.10 10.45 15.54
N GLU A 310 -2.25 11.47 15.67
CA GLU A 310 -1.06 11.43 16.55
C GLU A 310 -1.41 11.19 18.02
N ASP A 311 -2.57 11.65 18.44
CA ASP A 311 -3.12 11.44 19.79
C ASP A 311 -3.46 9.97 20.07
N LYS A 312 -3.68 9.17 19.01
CA LYS A 312 -3.99 7.74 19.08
C LYS A 312 -2.74 6.84 19.07
N ILE A 313 -1.56 7.39 18.79
CA ILE A 313 -0.34 6.59 18.80
C ILE A 313 -0.04 6.16 20.24
N PRO A 314 -0.05 4.84 20.57
CA PRO A 314 0.25 4.37 21.92
C PRO A 314 1.71 4.65 22.30
N ALA A 315 2.02 4.68 23.60
CA ALA A 315 3.40 4.81 24.08
C ALA A 315 4.31 3.73 23.47
N GLN A 316 3.77 2.53 23.29
CA GLN A 316 4.39 1.38 22.64
C GLN A 316 3.34 0.68 21.78
N ALA A 317 3.30 0.97 20.48
CA ALA A 317 2.39 0.31 19.58
C ALA A 317 2.73 -1.20 19.47
N ASP A 318 1.73 -2.07 19.59
CA ASP A 318 1.90 -3.50 19.31
C ASP A 318 2.06 -3.70 17.80
N VAL A 319 3.25 -4.12 17.41
CA VAL A 319 3.63 -4.39 16.01
C VAL A 319 4.14 -5.82 15.84
N THR A 320 3.73 -6.71 16.75
CA THR A 320 4.07 -8.14 16.69
C THR A 320 3.56 -8.74 15.39
N ILE A 321 4.45 -9.40 14.67
CA ILE A 321 4.13 -10.09 13.41
C ILE A 321 3.08 -11.18 13.68
N ILE A 322 2.11 -11.28 12.79
CA ILE A 322 1.00 -12.24 12.88
C ILE A 322 1.22 -13.33 11.85
N GLY A 323 1.42 -14.55 12.33
CA GLY A 323 1.78 -15.69 11.50
C GLY A 323 3.25 -15.73 11.10
N PRO A 324 3.65 -16.70 10.27
CA PRO A 324 5.01 -16.83 9.79
C PRO A 324 5.42 -15.65 8.90
N TYR A 325 6.64 -15.16 9.05
CA TYR A 325 7.24 -14.17 8.18
C TYR A 325 8.68 -14.57 7.85
N ASP A 326 8.83 -15.23 6.72
CA ASP A 326 10.12 -15.60 6.15
C ASP A 326 10.16 -15.18 4.69
N PRO A 327 10.49 -13.88 4.45
CA PRO A 327 10.51 -13.34 3.10
C PRO A 327 11.65 -13.95 2.29
N ALA A 328 11.37 -14.13 1.00
CA ALA A 328 12.37 -14.54 0.04
C ALA A 328 13.54 -13.54 0.00
N PRO A 329 14.76 -14.00 -0.32
CA PRO A 329 15.91 -13.11 -0.49
C PRO A 329 15.63 -12.02 -1.51
N ILE A 330 16.21 -10.84 -1.30
CA ILE A 330 16.13 -9.75 -2.28
C ILE A 330 16.90 -10.10 -3.56
N GLY A 331 16.64 -9.32 -4.60
CA GLY A 331 17.27 -9.48 -5.90
C GLY A 331 16.26 -9.87 -6.97
N PHE A 332 16.64 -9.66 -8.21
CA PHE A 332 15.77 -9.92 -9.35
C PHE A 332 15.49 -11.42 -9.51
N GLY A 333 14.22 -11.75 -9.79
CA GLY A 333 13.79 -13.13 -10.03
C GLY A 333 13.67 -14.02 -8.79
N GLY A 334 14.07 -13.55 -7.60
CA GLY A 334 14.03 -14.30 -6.34
C GLY A 334 12.65 -14.38 -5.66
N ASN A 335 11.63 -13.75 -6.21
CA ASN A 335 10.27 -13.78 -5.64
C ASN A 335 9.67 -15.19 -5.67
N LYS A 336 8.84 -15.52 -4.69
CA LYS A 336 8.04 -16.76 -4.66
C LYS A 336 7.13 -16.80 -5.88
N LYS A 337 7.10 -17.94 -6.56
CA LYS A 337 6.36 -18.12 -7.81
C LYS A 337 5.00 -18.80 -7.55
N GLY A 338 4.02 -18.48 -8.39
CA GLY A 338 2.70 -19.12 -8.36
C GLY A 338 1.79 -18.68 -7.22
N ILE A 339 2.19 -17.72 -6.41
CA ILE A 339 1.42 -17.23 -5.28
C ILE A 339 0.26 -16.37 -5.77
N LYS A 340 -0.94 -16.64 -5.26
CA LYS A 340 -2.13 -15.82 -5.51
C LYS A 340 -2.41 -14.88 -4.34
N PRO A 341 -3.07 -13.74 -4.57
CA PRO A 341 -3.45 -12.82 -3.48
C PRO A 341 -4.19 -13.49 -2.33
N ALA A 342 -5.07 -14.45 -2.61
CA ALA A 342 -5.84 -15.17 -1.59
C ALA A 342 -4.97 -15.94 -0.57
N GLU A 343 -3.74 -16.32 -0.93
CA GLU A 343 -2.81 -17.01 -0.03
C GLU A 343 -2.22 -16.10 1.06
N HIS A 344 -2.43 -14.79 0.93
CA HIS A 344 -2.05 -13.81 1.96
C HIS A 344 -3.17 -13.53 2.99
N LYS A 345 -4.32 -14.24 2.92
CA LYS A 345 -5.43 -14.09 3.88
C LYS A 345 -5.11 -14.65 5.27
#